data_2be463be96f64d5b56597c1b683236ba
#
_entry.id   2be463be96f64d5b56597c1b683236ba
#
_cell.length_a   1.000
_cell.length_b   1.000
_cell.length_c   1.000
_cell.angle_alpha   90.00
_cell.angle_beta   90.00
_cell.angle_gamma   90.00
#
_symmetry.space_group_name_H-M   'P 1'
#
loop_
_entity.id
_entity.type
_entity.pdbx_description
1 polymer ?
#
loop_
_entity_poly.entity_id
_entity_poly.type
_entity_poly.pdbx_seq_one_letter_code
_entity_poly.pdbx_strand_id
1 'polypeptide(L)'
;MRLMTGKRADTLLALMDRIERYTLTRAWEDLTDDEFFWEPFAVTWSIRRQDQCKTPNPFGVGEWVADFEIPEPAPVPMTTIAWLYWHIGSMPGRLCDVSLLGGTRTMASGWTSPYLTHHPIFTRAAEAVIALRGGWQRLREAVERADDDQLEATTAGYTYAAEPPRGGVCVLGLPGPVHPATHFIAGTLAEVGHHGAQIGALRDLYAWRRIA
;
A
#
# COMPACT_ATOMS: atom_id res chain seq x y z
N MET A 1 -10.86 -6.52 30.93
CA MET A 1 -11.43 -7.81 30.50
C MET A 1 -11.09 -7.95 29.05
N ARG A 2 -10.08 -8.77 28.71
CA ARG A 2 -9.69 -9.04 27.33
C ARG A 2 -10.85 -9.80 26.69
N LEU A 3 -11.50 -9.21 25.70
CA LEU A 3 -12.45 -9.93 24.85
C LEU A 3 -11.70 -11.15 24.29
N MET A 4 -12.28 -12.34 24.36
CA MET A 4 -11.73 -13.54 23.73
C MET A 4 -11.79 -13.31 22.23
N THR A 5 -10.68 -12.83 21.65
CA THR A 5 -10.52 -12.80 20.19
C THR A 5 -10.44 -14.24 19.68
N GLY A 6 -10.94 -14.50 18.48
CA GLY A 6 -10.81 -15.81 17.84
C GLY A 6 -9.34 -16.17 17.61
N LYS A 7 -9.03 -17.45 17.45
CA LYS A 7 -7.64 -17.92 17.20
C LYS A 7 -7.01 -17.29 15.96
N ARG A 8 -7.81 -16.98 14.94
CA ARG A 8 -7.34 -16.33 13.71
C ARG A 8 -6.99 -14.88 13.93
N ALA A 9 -7.83 -14.13 14.66
CA ALA A 9 -7.54 -12.75 15.02
C ALA A 9 -6.25 -12.66 15.83
N ASP A 10 -6.04 -13.52 16.83
CA ASP A 10 -4.81 -13.54 17.63
C ASP A 10 -3.56 -13.76 16.76
N THR A 11 -3.64 -14.65 15.75
CA THR A 11 -2.54 -14.91 14.82
C THR A 11 -2.23 -13.69 13.94
N LEU A 12 -3.28 -13.06 13.39
CA LEU A 12 -3.12 -11.86 12.56
C LEU A 12 -2.56 -10.68 13.36
N LEU A 13 -3.05 -10.47 14.58
CA LEU A 13 -2.55 -9.42 15.47
C LEU A 13 -1.09 -9.64 15.86
N ALA A 14 -0.70 -10.89 16.16
CA ALA A 14 0.70 -11.22 16.43
C ALA A 14 1.61 -10.94 15.21
N LEU A 15 1.12 -11.20 13.99
CA LEU A 15 1.85 -10.86 12.77
C LEU A 15 1.93 -9.34 12.58
N MET A 16 0.84 -8.60 12.83
CA MET A 16 0.84 -7.14 12.79
C MET A 16 1.85 -6.54 13.77
N ASP A 17 1.91 -7.06 15.01
CA ASP A 17 2.90 -6.63 16.02
C ASP A 17 4.33 -6.82 15.54
N ARG A 18 4.60 -7.93 14.84
CA ARG A 18 5.94 -8.20 14.28
C ARG A 18 6.28 -7.24 13.17
N ILE A 19 5.37 -7.04 12.20
CA ILE A 19 5.57 -6.11 11.08
C ILE A 19 5.78 -4.68 11.60
N GLU A 20 4.95 -4.24 12.53
CA GLU A 20 5.08 -2.92 13.13
C GLU A 20 6.43 -2.73 13.81
N ARG A 21 6.82 -3.66 14.68
CA ARG A 21 8.07 -3.59 15.44
C ARG A 21 9.31 -3.62 14.56
N TYR A 22 9.37 -4.53 13.58
CA TYR A 22 10.60 -4.81 12.84
C TYR A 22 10.71 -4.04 11.51
N THR A 23 9.59 -3.48 11.03
CA THR A 23 9.52 -2.83 9.72
C THR A 23 8.96 -1.43 9.77
N LEU A 24 7.73 -1.27 10.25
CA LEU A 24 7.01 -0.01 10.12
C LEU A 24 7.49 1.08 11.07
N THR A 25 7.91 0.74 12.29
CA THR A 25 8.49 1.71 13.23
C THR A 25 9.59 2.50 12.52
N ARG A 26 10.47 1.79 11.82
CA ARG A 26 11.53 2.40 11.06
C ARG A 26 11.05 3.12 9.79
N ALA A 27 9.96 2.72 9.20
CA ALA A 27 9.43 3.34 7.99
C ALA A 27 8.87 4.74 8.25
N TRP A 28 8.29 5.00 9.43
CA TRP A 28 7.55 6.23 9.70
C TRP A 28 8.15 7.19 10.75
N GLU A 29 9.16 6.77 11.55
CA GLU A 29 9.78 7.66 12.53
C GLU A 29 10.73 8.64 11.84
N ASP A 30 10.57 9.93 12.15
CA ASP A 30 11.45 11.02 11.71
C ASP A 30 11.72 11.09 10.18
N LEU A 31 10.77 10.63 9.35
CA LEU A 31 10.90 10.68 7.91
C LEU A 31 10.77 12.13 7.42
N THR A 32 11.79 12.62 6.71
CA THR A 32 11.81 13.97 6.13
C THR A 32 11.38 13.96 4.66
N ASP A 33 10.92 15.13 4.14
CA ASP A 33 10.56 15.27 2.73
C ASP A 33 11.76 15.04 1.80
N ASP A 34 12.97 15.46 2.21
CA ASP A 34 14.22 15.24 1.45
C ASP A 34 14.53 13.73 1.31
N GLU A 35 14.32 12.95 2.38
CA GLU A 35 14.49 11.51 2.36
C GLU A 35 13.38 10.82 1.58
N PHE A 36 12.15 11.32 1.72
CA PHE A 36 10.95 10.78 1.09
C PHE A 36 11.05 10.77 -0.44
N PHE A 37 11.57 11.86 -1.04
CA PHE A 37 11.74 12.00 -2.49
C PHE A 37 13.13 11.65 -3.00
N TRP A 38 14.04 11.20 -2.14
CA TRP A 38 15.38 10.89 -2.56
C TRP A 38 15.43 9.75 -3.58
N GLU A 39 16.09 9.99 -4.69
CA GLU A 39 16.31 9.01 -5.76
C GLU A 39 17.69 8.37 -5.58
N PRO A 40 17.78 7.07 -5.25
CA PRO A 40 19.06 6.40 -5.07
C PRO A 40 19.85 6.22 -6.38
N PHE A 41 19.16 6.19 -7.51
CA PHE A 41 19.74 5.94 -8.84
C PHE A 41 19.09 6.83 -9.91
N ALA A 42 19.76 6.97 -11.05
CA ALA A 42 19.25 7.75 -12.19
C ALA A 42 17.92 7.20 -12.73
N VAL A 43 17.76 5.88 -12.72
CA VAL A 43 16.51 5.21 -13.09
C VAL A 43 15.78 4.81 -11.81
N THR A 44 14.90 5.67 -11.34
CA THR A 44 14.11 5.47 -10.12
C THR A 44 12.68 5.90 -10.37
N TRP A 45 11.72 5.07 -10.01
CA TRP A 45 10.31 5.42 -9.96
C TRP A 45 10.00 6.24 -8.70
N SER A 46 9.25 7.32 -8.88
CA SER A 46 8.88 8.24 -7.82
C SER A 46 7.48 8.80 -8.01
N ILE A 47 7.04 9.56 -7.05
CA ILE A 47 5.93 10.50 -7.20
C ILE A 47 6.52 11.79 -7.77
N ARG A 48 5.92 12.29 -8.86
CA ARG A 48 6.41 13.47 -9.59
C ARG A 48 5.29 14.39 -10.02
N ARG A 49 5.64 15.60 -10.38
CA ARG A 49 4.75 16.41 -11.20
C ARG A 49 4.57 15.76 -12.56
N GLN A 50 3.37 15.86 -13.13
CA GLN A 50 3.03 15.19 -14.38
C GLN A 50 3.99 15.57 -15.54
N ASP A 51 4.45 16.83 -15.58
CA ASP A 51 5.41 17.33 -16.56
C ASP A 51 6.85 16.80 -16.37
N GLN A 52 7.14 16.18 -15.24
CA GLN A 52 8.44 15.60 -14.89
C GLN A 52 8.42 14.07 -14.86
N CYS A 53 7.30 13.44 -15.24
CA CYS A 53 7.15 12.01 -15.23
C CYS A 53 8.18 11.32 -16.14
N LYS A 54 8.76 10.22 -15.63
CA LYS A 54 9.79 9.45 -16.36
C LYS A 54 9.20 8.26 -17.12
N THR A 55 7.93 7.95 -16.92
CA THR A 55 7.25 6.83 -17.59
C THR A 55 6.18 7.33 -18.56
N PRO A 56 5.94 6.60 -19.66
CA PRO A 56 5.00 7.04 -20.70
C PRO A 56 3.54 7.05 -20.23
N ASN A 57 3.20 6.21 -19.25
CA ASN A 57 1.84 6.03 -18.76
C ASN A 57 1.81 6.00 -17.22
N PRO A 58 2.03 7.19 -16.57
CA PRO A 58 2.06 7.25 -15.12
C PRO A 58 0.68 6.96 -14.51
N PHE A 59 0.68 6.52 -13.26
CA PHE A 59 -0.54 6.42 -12.46
C PHE A 59 -0.94 7.75 -11.86
N GLY A 60 -2.23 8.04 -11.92
CA GLY A 60 -2.83 9.22 -11.32
C GLY A 60 -3.37 10.19 -12.36
N VAL A 61 -4.26 11.07 -11.89
CA VAL A 61 -4.83 12.16 -12.68
C VAL A 61 -4.63 13.44 -11.89
N GLY A 62 -3.99 14.44 -12.47
CA GLY A 62 -3.76 15.73 -11.81
C GLY A 62 -2.32 16.20 -11.90
N GLU A 63 -1.95 17.11 -11.02
CA GLU A 63 -0.64 17.75 -11.02
C GLU A 63 0.49 16.77 -10.65
N TRP A 64 0.20 15.81 -9.80
CA TRP A 64 1.14 14.79 -9.31
C TRP A 64 0.71 13.39 -9.73
N VAL A 65 1.68 12.59 -10.15
CA VAL A 65 1.50 11.24 -10.66
C VAL A 65 2.59 10.31 -10.10
N ALA A 66 2.34 9.01 -10.14
CA ALA A 66 3.34 8.00 -9.82
C ALA A 66 3.95 7.46 -11.11
N ASP A 67 5.28 7.42 -11.19
CA ASP A 67 5.96 6.66 -12.23
C ASP A 67 5.53 5.20 -12.17
N PHE A 68 5.10 4.65 -13.28
CA PHE A 68 4.71 3.25 -13.39
C PHE A 68 4.65 2.81 -14.85
N GLU A 69 4.88 1.52 -15.10
CA GLU A 69 4.81 0.95 -16.44
C GLU A 69 4.29 -0.50 -16.39
N ILE A 70 3.38 -0.84 -17.29
CA ILE A 70 2.92 -2.21 -17.50
C ILE A 70 3.11 -2.56 -18.98
N PRO A 71 3.78 -3.70 -19.31
CA PRO A 71 4.49 -4.58 -18.37
C PRO A 71 5.67 -3.88 -17.71
N GLU A 72 6.02 -4.30 -16.51
CA GLU A 72 7.19 -3.78 -15.81
C GLU A 72 8.45 -3.98 -16.65
N PRO A 73 9.34 -2.98 -16.77
CA PRO A 73 10.59 -3.14 -17.50
C PRO A 73 11.55 -4.11 -16.80
N ALA A 74 12.47 -4.67 -17.54
CA ALA A 74 13.52 -5.53 -17.02
C ALA A 74 14.89 -4.87 -17.23
N PRO A 75 15.65 -4.55 -16.14
CA PRO A 75 15.30 -4.72 -14.73
C PRO A 75 14.24 -3.72 -14.25
N VAL A 76 13.46 -4.12 -13.24
CA VAL A 76 12.49 -3.24 -12.60
C VAL A 76 13.25 -2.08 -11.94
N PRO A 77 12.86 -0.82 -12.17
CA PRO A 77 13.50 0.33 -11.54
C PRO A 77 13.41 0.29 -10.02
N MET A 78 14.41 0.86 -9.36
CA MET A 78 14.29 1.16 -7.93
C MET A 78 13.19 2.21 -7.72
N THR A 79 12.67 2.27 -6.50
CA THR A 79 11.62 3.22 -6.14
C THR A 79 12.13 4.21 -5.08
N THR A 80 11.49 5.38 -5.00
CA THR A 80 11.65 6.27 -3.85
C THR A 80 10.76 5.82 -2.70
N ILE A 81 11.00 6.34 -1.51
CA ILE A 81 10.11 6.16 -0.35
C ILE A 81 8.73 6.74 -0.68
N ALA A 82 8.63 7.85 -1.39
CA ALA A 82 7.38 8.45 -1.83
C ALA A 82 6.53 7.48 -2.66
N TRP A 83 7.15 6.76 -3.60
CA TRP A 83 6.49 5.75 -4.42
C TRP A 83 5.98 4.58 -3.58
N LEU A 84 6.80 4.08 -2.65
CA LEU A 84 6.41 2.99 -1.76
C LEU A 84 5.23 3.40 -0.88
N TYR A 85 5.20 4.61 -0.35
CA TYR A 85 4.06 5.11 0.41
C TYR A 85 2.80 5.31 -0.44
N TRP A 86 2.94 5.75 -1.69
CA TRP A 86 1.82 5.75 -2.62
C TRP A 86 1.26 4.34 -2.79
N HIS A 87 2.11 3.33 -2.95
CA HIS A 87 1.71 1.96 -3.15
C HIS A 87 1.01 1.36 -1.91
N ILE A 88 1.61 1.46 -0.73
CA ILE A 88 1.08 0.80 0.48
C ILE A 88 0.34 1.72 1.45
N GLY A 89 0.53 3.04 1.38
CA GLY A 89 0.12 3.97 2.43
C GLY A 89 -1.38 3.97 2.75
N SER A 90 -2.21 3.68 1.78
CA SER A 90 -3.66 3.59 1.96
C SER A 90 -4.20 2.15 2.02
N MET A 91 -3.39 1.12 1.78
CA MET A 91 -3.87 -0.28 1.68
C MET A 91 -4.57 -0.77 2.95
N PRO A 92 -4.02 -0.61 4.16
CA PRO A 92 -4.69 -1.10 5.37
C PRO A 92 -6.03 -0.41 5.62
N GLY A 93 -6.09 0.91 5.41
CA GLY A 93 -7.34 1.68 5.57
C GLY A 93 -8.40 1.29 4.56
N ARG A 94 -8.01 1.07 3.31
CA ARG A 94 -8.92 0.61 2.24
C ARG A 94 -9.53 -0.75 2.52
N LEU A 95 -8.74 -1.67 3.09
CA LEU A 95 -9.24 -2.98 3.47
C LEU A 95 -10.35 -2.87 4.51
N CYS A 96 -10.29 -1.89 5.41
CA CYS A 96 -11.36 -1.62 6.37
C CYS A 96 -12.63 -1.04 5.73
N ASP A 97 -12.52 -0.42 4.56
CA ASP A 97 -13.66 0.18 3.87
C ASP A 97 -14.52 -0.87 3.13
N VAL A 98 -14.03 -2.09 2.99
CA VAL A 98 -14.76 -3.19 2.33
C VAL A 98 -15.63 -3.97 3.31
N SER A 99 -16.68 -4.57 2.78
CA SER A 99 -17.71 -5.27 3.57
C SER A 99 -17.21 -6.42 4.44
N LEU A 100 -16.04 -6.98 4.12
CA LEU A 100 -15.39 -8.04 4.90
C LEU A 100 -15.10 -7.66 6.36
N LEU A 101 -14.80 -6.39 6.59
CA LEU A 101 -14.41 -5.87 7.91
C LEU A 101 -15.40 -4.81 8.40
N GLY A 102 -16.67 -4.94 7.99
CA GLY A 102 -17.74 -4.01 8.39
C GLY A 102 -17.81 -2.72 7.58
N GLY A 103 -17.05 -2.62 6.51
CA GLY A 103 -17.13 -1.52 5.56
C GLY A 103 -18.35 -1.63 4.63
N THR A 104 -18.55 -0.63 3.79
CA THR A 104 -19.73 -0.50 2.91
C THR A 104 -19.43 -0.81 1.43
N ARG A 105 -18.16 -1.00 1.08
CA ARG A 105 -17.72 -1.25 -0.30
C ARG A 105 -17.52 -2.73 -0.56
N THR A 106 -17.74 -3.18 -1.78
CA THR A 106 -17.31 -4.51 -2.21
C THR A 106 -15.80 -4.51 -2.48
N MET A 107 -15.16 -5.67 -2.43
CA MET A 107 -13.73 -5.79 -2.81
C MET A 107 -13.49 -5.24 -4.22
N ALA A 108 -14.30 -5.63 -5.19
CA ALA A 108 -14.19 -5.15 -6.57
C ALA A 108 -14.30 -3.62 -6.66
N SER A 109 -15.27 -2.99 -5.96
CA SER A 109 -15.42 -1.53 -5.99
C SER A 109 -14.33 -0.79 -5.22
N GLY A 110 -13.69 -1.43 -4.26
CA GLY A 110 -12.56 -0.88 -3.51
C GLY A 110 -11.27 -0.78 -4.34
N TRP A 111 -11.17 -1.55 -5.44
CA TRP A 111 -9.95 -1.69 -6.23
C TRP A 111 -10.16 -1.45 -7.73
N THR A 112 -11.30 -0.90 -8.14
CA THR A 112 -11.58 -0.57 -9.55
C THR A 112 -10.88 0.71 -10.00
N SER A 113 -10.83 0.91 -11.32
CA SER A 113 -10.15 2.02 -11.99
C SER A 113 -10.42 3.42 -11.41
N PRO A 114 -11.65 3.84 -11.07
CA PRO A 114 -11.87 5.11 -10.41
C PRO A 114 -11.13 5.22 -9.08
N TYR A 115 -10.87 4.10 -8.44
CA TYR A 115 -10.16 4.03 -7.19
C TYR A 115 -8.65 4.18 -7.37
N LEU A 116 -8.08 3.59 -8.41
CA LEU A 116 -6.66 3.74 -8.74
C LEU A 116 -6.33 5.13 -9.26
N THR A 117 -7.25 5.75 -10.01
CA THR A 117 -7.12 7.15 -10.42
C THR A 117 -7.23 8.13 -9.23
N HIS A 118 -7.85 7.70 -8.15
CA HIS A 118 -8.02 8.45 -6.89
C HIS A 118 -7.13 7.90 -5.77
N HIS A 119 -6.13 7.07 -6.10
CA HIS A 119 -5.13 6.62 -5.14
C HIS A 119 -4.43 7.84 -4.56
N PRO A 120 -4.44 8.03 -3.24
CA PRO A 120 -3.88 9.25 -2.67
C PRO A 120 -2.40 9.35 -3.00
N ILE A 121 -2.05 10.43 -3.67
CA ILE A 121 -0.66 10.79 -3.91
C ILE A 121 -0.24 11.71 -2.78
N PHE A 122 0.78 11.28 -2.04
CA PHE A 122 1.32 12.05 -0.94
C PHE A 122 2.46 12.91 -1.46
N THR A 123 2.34 14.20 -1.30
CA THR A 123 3.36 15.18 -1.69
C THR A 123 4.24 15.61 -0.51
N ARG A 124 4.00 15.04 0.68
CA ARG A 124 4.77 15.26 1.90
C ARG A 124 4.89 13.98 2.71
N ALA A 125 6.06 13.75 3.28
CA ALA A 125 6.33 12.60 4.14
C ALA A 125 5.34 12.48 5.31
N ALA A 126 5.04 13.60 5.98
CA ALA A 126 4.13 13.63 7.11
C ALA A 126 2.72 13.15 6.77
N GLU A 127 2.18 13.52 5.60
CA GLU A 127 0.86 13.09 5.13
C GLU A 127 0.82 11.58 4.87
N ALA A 128 1.86 11.07 4.22
CA ALA A 128 2.02 9.66 3.92
C ALA A 128 2.11 8.81 5.20
N VAL A 129 2.88 9.25 6.17
CA VAL A 129 3.02 8.61 7.48
C VAL A 129 1.68 8.59 8.22
N ILE A 130 0.96 9.72 8.26
CA ILE A 130 -0.37 9.79 8.90
C ILE A 130 -1.35 8.80 8.25
N ALA A 131 -1.36 8.72 6.92
CA ALA A 131 -2.25 7.82 6.19
C ALA A 131 -1.95 6.34 6.49
N LEU A 132 -0.68 5.94 6.44
CA LEU A 132 -0.28 4.55 6.71
C LEU A 132 -0.55 4.17 8.18
N ARG A 133 -0.15 5.02 9.14
CA ARG A 133 -0.38 4.75 10.58
C ARG A 133 -1.86 4.70 10.92
N GLY A 134 -2.65 5.64 10.42
CA GLY A 134 -4.09 5.66 10.64
C GLY A 134 -4.79 4.45 10.01
N GLY A 135 -4.41 4.07 8.79
CA GLY A 135 -4.92 2.87 8.13
C GLY A 135 -4.54 1.58 8.86
N TRP A 136 -3.29 1.49 9.33
CA TRP A 136 -2.78 0.35 10.11
C TRP A 136 -3.54 0.17 11.43
N GLN A 137 -3.75 1.26 12.16
CA GLN A 137 -4.51 1.25 13.39
C GLN A 137 -5.97 0.82 13.17
N ARG A 138 -6.63 1.35 12.15
CA ARG A 138 -8.00 0.96 11.77
C ARG A 138 -8.08 -0.54 11.44
N LEU A 139 -7.11 -1.07 10.69
CA LEU A 139 -7.06 -2.49 10.35
C LEU A 139 -6.89 -3.34 11.62
N ARG A 140 -5.98 -2.95 12.51
CA ARG A 140 -5.79 -3.62 13.80
C ARG A 140 -7.10 -3.68 14.60
N GLU A 141 -7.77 -2.57 14.77
CA GLU A 141 -9.04 -2.49 15.49
C GLU A 141 -10.15 -3.31 14.83
N ALA A 142 -10.17 -3.38 13.49
CA ALA A 142 -11.12 -4.21 12.76
C ALA A 142 -10.86 -5.69 13.00
N VAL A 143 -9.60 -6.14 12.98
CA VAL A 143 -9.22 -7.52 13.29
C VAL A 143 -9.50 -7.88 14.75
N GLU A 144 -9.25 -6.97 15.69
CA GLU A 144 -9.55 -7.16 17.12
C GLU A 144 -11.04 -7.37 17.40
N ARG A 145 -11.91 -6.76 16.59
CA ARG A 145 -13.38 -6.89 16.74
C ARG A 145 -13.97 -8.06 15.98
N ALA A 146 -13.24 -8.60 15.00
CA ALA A 146 -13.73 -9.69 14.16
C ALA A 146 -13.71 -11.03 14.90
N ASP A 147 -14.77 -11.80 14.74
CA ASP A 147 -14.81 -13.20 15.14
C ASP A 147 -14.27 -14.13 14.03
N ASP A 148 -14.09 -15.42 14.35
CA ASP A 148 -13.56 -16.38 13.39
C ASP A 148 -14.50 -16.59 12.19
N ASP A 149 -15.82 -16.48 12.35
CA ASP A 149 -16.78 -16.62 11.26
C ASP A 149 -16.68 -15.45 10.27
N GLN A 150 -16.53 -14.23 10.78
CA GLN A 150 -16.29 -13.04 9.95
C GLN A 150 -14.95 -13.12 9.20
N LEU A 151 -13.90 -13.64 9.83
CA LEU A 151 -12.59 -13.81 9.21
C LEU A 151 -12.55 -14.94 8.17
N GLU A 152 -13.44 -15.93 8.29
CA GLU A 152 -13.62 -17.02 7.31
C GLU A 152 -14.68 -16.71 6.25
N ALA A 153 -15.50 -15.68 6.44
CA ALA A 153 -16.47 -15.27 5.43
C ALA A 153 -15.78 -15.00 4.10
N THR A 154 -16.29 -15.62 3.04
CA THR A 154 -15.67 -15.57 1.73
C THR A 154 -16.31 -14.51 0.84
N THR A 155 -15.50 -13.88 0.02
CA THR A 155 -15.94 -12.98 -1.05
C THR A 155 -15.10 -13.15 -2.29
N ALA A 156 -15.64 -12.71 -3.43
CA ALA A 156 -14.85 -12.61 -4.65
C ALA A 156 -13.75 -11.56 -4.45
N GLY A 157 -12.52 -11.95 -4.71
CA GLY A 157 -11.39 -11.03 -4.83
C GLY A 157 -11.47 -10.22 -6.11
N TYR A 158 -10.36 -9.70 -6.53
CA TYR A 158 -10.22 -9.01 -7.81
C TYR A 158 -9.00 -9.54 -8.56
N THR A 159 -9.07 -9.46 -9.88
CA THR A 159 -7.92 -9.64 -10.76
C THR A 159 -7.72 -8.35 -11.54
N TYR A 160 -6.47 -8.03 -11.84
CA TYR A 160 -6.17 -6.88 -12.66
C TYR A 160 -6.21 -7.26 -14.13
N ALA A 161 -7.00 -6.52 -14.94
CA ALA A 161 -6.80 -6.46 -16.37
C ALA A 161 -6.12 -5.12 -16.67
N ALA A 162 -4.92 -5.17 -17.22
CA ALA A 162 -4.27 -3.99 -17.75
C ALA A 162 -4.86 -3.70 -19.13
N GLU A 163 -5.76 -2.72 -19.23
CA GLU A 163 -6.10 -2.14 -20.51
C GLU A 163 -5.27 -0.86 -20.67
N PRO A 164 -4.47 -0.72 -21.75
CA PRO A 164 -3.81 0.53 -22.04
C PRO A 164 -4.86 1.56 -22.45
N PRO A 165 -5.20 2.53 -21.62
CA PRO A 165 -6.08 3.60 -22.05
C PRO A 165 -5.30 4.57 -22.91
N ARG A 166 -6.00 5.24 -23.79
CA ARG A 166 -5.47 6.41 -24.46
C ARG A 166 -5.24 7.49 -23.41
N GLY A 167 -4.01 7.59 -22.89
CA GLY A 167 -3.59 8.64 -21.97
C GLY A 167 -3.53 8.28 -20.47
N GLY A 168 -3.21 7.05 -20.11
CA GLY A 168 -2.95 6.63 -18.71
C GLY A 168 -3.22 5.14 -18.51
N VAL A 169 -2.60 4.52 -17.52
CA VAL A 169 -2.84 3.12 -17.19
C VAL A 169 -4.16 3.00 -16.44
N CYS A 170 -5.17 2.38 -17.05
CA CYS A 170 -6.37 1.95 -16.37
C CYS A 170 -6.21 0.49 -15.97
N VAL A 171 -6.12 0.22 -14.68
CA VAL A 171 -6.19 -1.14 -14.15
C VAL A 171 -7.61 -1.38 -13.70
N LEU A 172 -8.32 -2.24 -14.43
CA LEU A 172 -9.67 -2.66 -14.05
C LEU A 172 -9.58 -3.82 -13.08
N GLY A 173 -10.13 -3.64 -11.88
CA GLY A 173 -10.39 -4.74 -10.97
C GLY A 173 -11.56 -5.57 -11.50
N LEU A 174 -11.28 -6.76 -12.00
CA LEU A 174 -12.29 -7.73 -12.38
C LEU A 174 -12.61 -8.66 -11.19
N PRO A 175 -13.84 -9.24 -11.11
CA PRO A 175 -14.12 -10.28 -10.12
C PRO A 175 -13.09 -11.41 -10.24
N GLY A 176 -12.40 -11.68 -9.14
CA GLY A 176 -11.39 -12.71 -9.04
C GLY A 176 -11.86 -13.93 -8.25
N PRO A 177 -10.97 -14.87 -7.95
CA PRO A 177 -11.27 -16.03 -7.13
C PRO A 177 -11.88 -15.66 -5.78
N VAL A 178 -12.70 -16.54 -5.24
CA VAL A 178 -13.34 -16.37 -3.93
C VAL A 178 -12.34 -16.79 -2.84
N HIS A 179 -12.13 -15.92 -1.88
CA HIS A 179 -11.23 -16.15 -0.76
C HIS A 179 -11.85 -15.69 0.57
N PRO A 180 -11.42 -16.24 1.73
CA PRO A 180 -11.80 -15.73 3.04
C PRO A 180 -11.18 -14.36 3.32
N ALA A 181 -11.76 -13.63 4.27
CA ALA A 181 -11.24 -12.32 4.71
C ALA A 181 -9.78 -12.40 5.17
N THR A 182 -9.41 -13.49 5.86
CA THR A 182 -8.03 -13.76 6.28
C THR A 182 -7.03 -13.71 5.14
N HIS A 183 -7.40 -14.16 3.93
CA HIS A 183 -6.54 -14.12 2.75
C HIS A 183 -6.19 -12.67 2.35
N PHE A 184 -7.19 -11.79 2.30
CA PHE A 184 -6.99 -10.39 1.93
C PHE A 184 -6.21 -9.62 2.99
N ILE A 185 -6.47 -9.92 4.27
CA ILE A 185 -5.70 -9.35 5.38
C ILE A 185 -4.24 -9.80 5.27
N ALA A 186 -3.98 -11.10 5.12
CA ALA A 186 -2.63 -11.64 5.00
C ALA A 186 -1.87 -11.05 3.79
N GLY A 187 -2.55 -10.90 2.64
CA GLY A 187 -1.99 -10.22 1.47
C GLY A 187 -1.58 -8.78 1.77
N THR A 188 -2.47 -8.01 2.42
CA THR A 188 -2.16 -6.63 2.83
C THR A 188 -0.99 -6.58 3.82
N LEU A 189 -0.92 -7.51 4.78
CA LEU A 189 0.20 -7.58 5.73
C LEU A 189 1.52 -7.94 5.04
N ALA A 190 1.49 -8.82 4.04
CA ALA A 190 2.67 -9.18 3.25
C ALA A 190 3.20 -7.98 2.46
N GLU A 191 2.33 -7.25 1.75
CA GLU A 191 2.69 -6.05 0.98
C GLU A 191 3.27 -4.95 1.88
N VAL A 192 2.57 -4.64 2.98
CA VAL A 192 3.02 -3.61 3.92
C VAL A 192 4.32 -4.01 4.62
N GLY A 193 4.49 -5.28 4.97
CA GLY A 193 5.72 -5.79 5.57
C GLY A 193 6.90 -5.74 4.59
N HIS A 194 6.68 -6.19 3.34
CA HIS A 194 7.69 -6.18 2.27
C HIS A 194 8.17 -4.76 1.96
N HIS A 195 7.25 -3.89 1.63
CA HIS A 195 7.58 -2.51 1.24
C HIS A 195 8.03 -1.65 2.42
N GLY A 196 7.54 -1.92 3.63
CA GLY A 196 8.06 -1.31 4.84
C GLY A 196 9.54 -1.64 5.08
N ALA A 197 9.97 -2.87 4.78
CA ALA A 197 11.37 -3.25 4.83
C ALA A 197 12.21 -2.56 3.75
N GLN A 198 11.67 -2.39 2.54
CA GLN A 198 12.32 -1.61 1.48
C GLN A 198 12.49 -0.14 1.87
N ILE A 199 11.49 0.48 2.50
CA ILE A 199 11.61 1.84 3.05
C ILE A 199 12.77 1.89 4.05
N GLY A 200 12.86 0.92 4.97
CA GLY A 200 13.97 0.84 5.92
C GLY A 200 15.34 0.80 5.23
N ALA A 201 15.48 -0.03 4.19
CA ALA A 201 16.72 -0.13 3.42
C ALA A 201 17.08 1.17 2.68
N LEU A 202 16.08 1.85 2.09
CA LEU A 202 16.28 3.15 1.43
C LEU A 202 16.73 4.23 2.43
N ARG A 203 16.20 4.22 3.65
CA ARG A 203 16.62 5.11 4.73
C ARG A 203 18.08 4.90 5.13
N ASP A 204 18.52 3.62 5.19
CA ASP A 204 19.93 3.30 5.41
C ASP A 204 20.82 3.86 4.31
N LEU A 205 20.44 3.62 3.04
CA LEU A 205 21.18 4.16 1.90
C LEU A 205 21.21 5.69 1.90
N TYR A 206 20.10 6.34 2.24
CA TYR A 206 20.05 7.80 2.37
C TYR A 206 20.99 8.34 3.45
N ALA A 207 21.04 7.67 4.60
CA ALA A 207 21.96 8.04 5.66
C ALA A 207 23.42 7.84 5.24
N TRP A 208 23.73 6.73 4.56
CA TRP A 208 25.09 6.38 4.13
C TRP A 208 25.67 7.32 3.06
N ARG A 209 24.83 7.92 2.20
CA ARG A 209 25.29 8.88 1.18
C ARG A 209 26.06 10.08 1.74
N ARG A 210 25.92 10.35 3.05
CA ARG A 210 26.63 11.45 3.74
C ARG A 210 28.00 11.03 4.27
N ILE A 211 28.30 9.74 4.25
CA ILE A 211 29.52 9.17 4.81
C ILE A 211 30.49 8.74 3.70
N ALA A 212 29.98 8.47 2.51
CA ALA A 212 30.73 8.14 1.31
C ALA A 212 31.13 9.40 0.54
#